data_b51a6a43de24f6af782a98bd7c64425e
#
_entry.id   b51a6a43de24f6af782a98bd7c64425e
#
_cell.length_a   1.000
_cell.length_b   1.000
_cell.length_c   1.000
_cell.angle_alpha   90.00
_cell.angle_beta   90.00
_cell.angle_gamma   90.00
#
_symmetry.space_group_name_H-M   'P 1'
#
loop_
_entity.id
_entity.type
_entity.pdbx_description
1 polymer ?
#
loop_
_entity_poly.entity_id
_entity_poly.type
_entity_poly.pdbx_seq_one_letter_code
_entity_poly.pdbx_strand_id
1 'polypeptide(L)'
;MGLPGSGKTYLAERLQPLIDAAWYNADVVRKMANDWDFSSKGRIRQSMRMKTFADFEKSNNGYVICDFVCPTRITQENFDPDITIWMNTISEGRFEDTNKMFEKPLNVDFVITEMNNNNHHDLAKEILKNV
;
A
#
# COMPACT_ATOMS: atom_id res chain seq x y z
N MET A 1 3.19 0.65 -0.24
CA MET A 1 3.42 -0.10 -1.48
C MET A 1 4.78 -0.80 -1.45
N GLY A 2 5.01 -1.76 -2.29
CA GLY A 2 6.27 -2.48 -2.36
C GLY A 2 6.09 -3.90 -2.89
N LEU A 3 7.20 -4.58 -3.17
CA LEU A 3 7.20 -5.96 -3.66
C LEU A 3 6.59 -6.93 -2.64
N PRO A 4 6.02 -8.07 -3.08
CA PRO A 4 5.57 -9.10 -2.17
C PRO A 4 6.71 -9.55 -1.24
N GLY A 5 6.43 -9.63 0.05
CA GLY A 5 7.43 -9.98 1.06
C GLY A 5 8.24 -8.81 1.61
N SER A 6 7.96 -7.58 1.19
CA SER A 6 8.70 -6.40 1.67
C SER A 6 8.31 -5.93 3.07
N GLY A 7 7.25 -6.48 3.66
CA GLY A 7 6.80 -6.14 5.01
C GLY A 7 5.62 -5.17 5.07
N LYS A 8 4.87 -5.00 3.98
CA LYS A 8 3.71 -4.11 3.93
C LYS A 8 2.66 -4.44 4.99
N THR A 9 2.29 -5.72 5.07
CA THR A 9 1.28 -6.19 6.03
C THR A 9 1.78 -6.03 7.47
N TYR A 10 3.04 -6.34 7.70
CA TYR A 10 3.66 -6.16 9.02
C TYR A 10 3.56 -4.70 9.48
N LEU A 11 3.88 -3.76 8.61
CA LEU A 11 3.80 -2.34 8.92
C LEU A 11 2.34 -1.88 9.11
N ALA A 12 1.45 -2.26 8.19
CA ALA A 12 0.05 -1.87 8.23
C ALA A 12 -0.63 -2.34 9.52
N GLU A 13 -0.38 -3.58 9.92
CA GLU A 13 -0.94 -4.17 11.14
C GLU A 13 -0.55 -3.38 12.41
N ARG A 14 0.67 -2.85 12.43
CA ARG A 14 1.18 -2.10 13.57
C ARG A 14 0.83 -0.61 13.51
N LEU A 15 0.76 -0.05 12.32
CA LEU A 15 0.41 1.35 12.11
C LEU A 15 -1.08 1.61 12.37
N GLN A 16 -1.94 0.68 11.96
CA GLN A 16 -3.40 0.82 12.04
C GLN A 16 -3.90 1.33 13.40
N PRO A 17 -3.56 0.69 14.53
CA PRO A 17 -4.08 1.15 15.83
C PRO A 17 -3.50 2.48 16.26
N LEU A 18 -2.31 2.86 15.78
CA LEU A 18 -1.66 4.10 16.20
C LEU A 18 -2.30 5.34 15.57
N ILE A 19 -2.92 5.21 14.42
CA ILE A 19 -3.60 6.31 13.72
C ILE A 19 -5.12 6.08 13.61
N ASP A 20 -5.63 5.05 14.25
CA ASP A 20 -7.05 4.69 14.22
C ASP A 20 -7.58 4.59 12.79
N ALA A 21 -6.88 3.87 11.94
CA ALA A 21 -7.20 3.77 10.52
C ALA A 21 -8.03 2.55 10.18
N ALA A 22 -8.83 2.65 9.13
CA ALA A 22 -9.31 1.48 8.40
C ALA A 22 -8.12 0.87 7.63
N TRP A 23 -8.13 -0.44 7.44
CA TRP A 23 -7.05 -1.12 6.73
C TRP A 23 -7.62 -2.10 5.72
N TYR A 24 -7.26 -1.88 4.45
CA TYR A 24 -7.62 -2.74 3.32
C TYR A 24 -6.35 -3.41 2.80
N ASN A 25 -6.23 -4.71 3.05
CA ASN A 25 -5.16 -5.54 2.52
C ASN A 25 -5.59 -6.09 1.15
N ALA A 26 -4.72 -5.98 0.16
CA ALA A 26 -5.05 -6.35 -1.22
C ALA A 26 -5.44 -7.81 -1.39
N ASP A 27 -4.77 -8.74 -0.70
CA ASP A 27 -5.09 -10.17 -0.80
C ASP A 27 -6.47 -10.48 -0.24
N VAL A 28 -6.82 -9.84 0.88
CA VAL A 28 -8.16 -9.97 1.47
C VAL A 28 -9.21 -9.42 0.52
N VAL A 29 -8.96 -8.26 -0.07
CA VAL A 29 -9.87 -7.62 -1.03
C VAL A 29 -10.03 -8.48 -2.29
N ARG A 30 -8.95 -9.06 -2.82
CA ARG A 30 -9.03 -9.98 -3.96
C ARG A 30 -9.85 -11.22 -3.63
N LYS A 31 -9.68 -11.77 -2.44
CA LYS A 31 -10.47 -12.91 -1.98
C LYS A 31 -11.95 -12.56 -1.92
N MET A 32 -12.29 -11.41 -1.36
CA MET A 32 -13.68 -10.94 -1.27
C MET A 32 -14.29 -10.71 -2.65
N ALA A 33 -13.53 -10.18 -3.59
CA ALA A 33 -13.95 -9.91 -4.96
C ALA A 33 -13.88 -11.15 -5.85
N ASN A 34 -13.26 -12.24 -5.38
CA ASN A 34 -12.96 -13.42 -6.17
C ASN A 34 -12.23 -13.05 -7.48
N ASP A 35 -11.23 -12.19 -7.38
CA ASP A 35 -10.51 -11.63 -8.53
C ASP A 35 -9.01 -11.82 -8.34
N TRP A 36 -8.48 -12.85 -8.97
CA TRP A 36 -7.07 -13.23 -8.91
C TRP A 36 -6.37 -12.97 -10.24
N ASP A 37 -6.90 -12.02 -11.02
CA ASP A 37 -6.30 -11.60 -12.28
C ASP A 37 -5.12 -10.67 -12.03
N PHE A 38 -3.91 -11.18 -12.25
CA PHE A 38 -2.65 -10.43 -12.09
C PHE A 38 -2.12 -9.88 -13.42
N SER A 39 -2.93 -9.91 -14.47
CA SER A 39 -2.61 -9.21 -15.72
C SER A 39 -2.58 -7.69 -15.47
N SER A 40 -2.06 -6.94 -16.46
CA SER A 40 -2.05 -5.47 -16.38
C SER A 40 -3.45 -4.92 -16.13
N LYS A 41 -4.46 -5.44 -16.82
CA LYS A 41 -5.86 -5.01 -16.63
C LYS A 41 -6.37 -5.36 -15.24
N GLY A 42 -6.05 -6.55 -14.74
CA GLY A 42 -6.46 -6.98 -13.40
C GLY A 42 -5.82 -6.15 -12.31
N ARG A 43 -4.56 -5.76 -12.48
CA ARG A 43 -3.87 -4.89 -11.52
C ARG A 43 -4.41 -3.47 -11.53
N ILE A 44 -4.79 -2.95 -12.70
CA ILE A 44 -5.47 -1.64 -12.80
C ILE A 44 -6.83 -1.71 -12.09
N ARG A 45 -7.61 -2.75 -12.34
CA ARG A 45 -8.91 -2.97 -11.68
C ARG A 45 -8.75 -3.03 -10.15
N GLN A 46 -7.72 -3.73 -9.68
CA GLN A 46 -7.45 -3.80 -8.24
C GLN A 46 -7.10 -2.42 -7.65
N SER A 47 -6.29 -1.63 -8.34
CA SER A 47 -5.96 -0.28 -7.88
C SER A 47 -7.20 0.61 -7.77
N MET A 48 -8.12 0.50 -8.72
CA MET A 48 -9.38 1.25 -8.71
C MET A 48 -10.32 0.77 -7.58
N ARG A 49 -10.32 -0.54 -7.32
CA ARG A 49 -11.08 -1.11 -6.21
C ARG A 49 -10.56 -0.59 -4.87
N MET A 50 -9.24 -0.61 -4.70
CA MET A 50 -8.60 -0.10 -3.47
C MET A 50 -8.88 1.40 -3.30
N LYS A 51 -8.84 2.17 -4.39
CA LYS A 51 -9.17 3.60 -4.36
C LYS A 51 -10.62 3.84 -3.92
N THR A 52 -11.55 3.04 -4.41
CA THR A 52 -12.97 3.16 -4.04
C THR A 52 -13.15 2.99 -2.53
N PHE A 53 -12.50 1.99 -1.94
CA PHE A 53 -12.54 1.79 -0.49
C PHE A 53 -11.88 2.96 0.26
N ALA A 54 -10.74 3.44 -0.24
CA ALA A 54 -10.05 4.57 0.37
C ALA A 54 -10.92 5.84 0.36
N ASP A 55 -11.56 6.14 -0.77
CA ASP A 55 -12.43 7.31 -0.90
C ASP A 55 -13.63 7.22 0.04
N PHE A 56 -14.21 6.03 0.20
CA PHE A 56 -15.29 5.82 1.17
C PHE A 56 -14.84 6.18 2.59
N GLU A 57 -13.71 5.68 3.03
CA GLU A 57 -13.20 5.95 4.38
C GLU A 57 -12.85 7.43 4.56
N LYS A 58 -12.26 8.05 3.55
CA LYS A 58 -11.93 9.48 3.56
C LYS A 58 -13.19 10.36 3.66
N SER A 59 -14.30 9.94 3.06
CA SER A 59 -15.56 10.68 3.14
C SER A 59 -16.12 10.74 4.56
N ASN A 60 -15.67 9.84 5.44
CA ASN A 60 -16.04 9.81 6.85
C ASN A 60 -14.97 10.45 7.75
N ASN A 61 -14.04 11.23 7.16
CA ASN A 61 -12.93 11.88 7.86
C ASN A 61 -11.98 10.91 8.57
N GLY A 62 -11.90 9.67 8.10
CA GLY A 62 -11.02 8.65 8.65
C GLY A 62 -9.70 8.55 7.92
N TYR A 63 -8.70 8.03 8.62
CA TYR A 63 -7.49 7.53 7.97
C TYR A 63 -7.78 6.17 7.37
N VAL A 64 -7.12 5.86 6.25
CA VAL A 64 -7.21 4.55 5.61
C VAL A 64 -5.83 4.11 5.13
N ILE A 65 -5.49 2.87 5.43
CA ILE A 65 -4.28 2.22 4.95
C ILE A 65 -4.68 1.26 3.84
N CYS A 66 -4.10 1.43 2.66
CA CYS A 66 -4.25 0.49 1.55
C CYS A 66 -2.90 -0.17 1.32
N ASP A 67 -2.85 -1.46 1.58
CA ASP A 67 -1.65 -2.29 1.58
C ASP A 67 -1.69 -3.17 0.34
N PHE A 68 -0.93 -2.78 -0.69
CA PHE A 68 -0.84 -3.55 -1.93
C PHE A 68 0.47 -3.24 -2.68
N VAL A 69 0.81 -4.10 -3.65
CA VAL A 69 2.05 -3.96 -4.41
C VAL A 69 2.08 -2.66 -5.19
N CYS A 70 1.00 -2.34 -5.89
CA CYS A 70 0.88 -1.15 -6.70
C CYS A 70 2.06 -1.00 -7.68
N PRO A 71 2.24 -1.97 -8.61
CA PRO A 71 3.55 -2.19 -9.24
C PRO A 71 3.92 -1.21 -10.34
N THR A 72 2.96 -0.54 -10.97
CA THR A 72 3.23 0.35 -12.10
C THR A 72 2.85 1.78 -11.78
N ARG A 73 3.43 2.73 -12.51
CA ARG A 73 3.08 4.15 -12.35
C ARG A 73 1.61 4.40 -12.62
N ILE A 74 1.02 3.69 -13.59
CA ILE A 74 -0.40 3.85 -13.90
C ILE A 74 -1.28 3.40 -12.71
N THR A 75 -0.92 2.30 -12.03
CA THR A 75 -1.65 1.87 -10.84
C THR A 75 -1.44 2.84 -9.67
N GLN A 76 -0.25 3.38 -9.54
CA GLN A 76 0.09 4.38 -8.52
C GLN A 76 -0.70 5.68 -8.74
N GLU A 77 -0.75 6.16 -9.98
CA GLU A 77 -1.50 7.36 -10.35
C GLU A 77 -3.01 7.17 -10.19
N ASN A 78 -3.53 6.01 -10.59
CA ASN A 78 -4.95 5.69 -10.46
C ASN A 78 -5.40 5.63 -9.01
N PHE A 79 -4.55 5.15 -8.12
CA PHE A 79 -4.85 5.13 -6.69
C PHE A 79 -4.81 6.53 -6.09
N ASP A 80 -3.85 7.35 -6.50
CA ASP A 80 -3.70 8.76 -6.10
C ASP A 80 -3.71 8.94 -4.58
N PRO A 81 -2.71 8.43 -3.86
CA PRO A 81 -2.67 8.50 -2.40
C PRO A 81 -2.36 9.91 -1.89
N ASP A 82 -2.82 10.22 -0.68
CA ASP A 82 -2.39 11.42 0.04
C ASP A 82 -0.98 11.24 0.61
N ILE A 83 -0.66 10.02 1.05
CA ILE A 83 0.65 9.66 1.61
C ILE A 83 1.09 8.35 1.00
N THR A 84 2.29 8.31 0.47
CA THR A 84 2.91 7.08 -0.05
C THR A 84 4.04 6.63 0.85
N ILE A 85 3.94 5.40 1.32
CA ILE A 85 5.01 4.72 2.05
C ILE A 85 5.52 3.59 1.16
N TRP A 86 6.78 3.67 0.76
CA TRP A 86 7.41 2.64 -0.06
C TRP A 86 8.26 1.72 0.81
N MET A 87 7.85 0.46 0.84
CA MET A 87 8.60 -0.61 1.50
C MET A 87 9.69 -1.10 0.55
N ASN A 88 10.86 -0.47 0.61
CA ASN A 88 12.02 -0.80 -0.22
C ASN A 88 13.04 -1.62 0.58
N THR A 89 12.57 -2.70 1.19
CA THR A 89 13.38 -3.56 2.07
C THR A 89 14.04 -4.70 1.33
N ILE A 90 13.56 -5.03 0.14
CA ILE A 90 14.06 -6.12 -0.70
C ILE A 90 14.18 -5.65 -2.15
N SER A 91 15.14 -6.19 -2.88
CA SER A 91 15.33 -5.85 -4.30
C SER A 91 14.52 -6.74 -5.22
N GLU A 92 14.16 -7.95 -4.78
CA GLU A 92 13.34 -8.90 -5.53
C GLU A 92 12.35 -9.59 -4.60
N GLY A 93 11.11 -9.68 -5.03
CA GLY A 93 10.09 -10.51 -4.39
C GLY A 93 10.11 -11.91 -4.97
N ARG A 94 9.26 -12.79 -4.44
CA ARG A 94 9.17 -14.21 -4.84
C ARG A 94 8.46 -14.43 -6.18
N PHE A 95 7.83 -13.41 -6.76
CA PHE A 95 7.11 -13.51 -8.04
C PHE A 95 7.87 -12.74 -9.11
N GLU A 96 8.49 -13.45 -10.03
CA GLU A 96 9.33 -12.86 -11.08
C GLU A 96 8.56 -11.88 -11.97
N ASP A 97 7.32 -12.21 -12.36
CA ASP A 97 6.50 -11.34 -13.19
C ASP A 97 6.24 -10.00 -12.52
N THR A 98 6.00 -10.00 -11.21
CA THR A 98 5.82 -8.78 -10.44
C THR A 98 7.12 -7.99 -10.34
N ASN A 99 8.27 -8.66 -10.16
CA ASN A 99 9.58 -8.00 -10.12
C ASN A 99 9.85 -7.25 -11.43
N LYS A 100 9.55 -7.87 -12.57
CA LYS A 100 9.74 -7.27 -13.91
C LYS A 100 8.80 -6.10 -14.15
N MET A 101 7.59 -6.17 -13.64
CA MET A 101 6.56 -5.17 -13.84
C MET A 101 6.77 -3.94 -12.92
N PHE A 102 7.43 -4.12 -11.80
CA PHE A 102 7.50 -3.11 -10.74
C PHE A 102 8.29 -1.89 -11.18
N GLU A 103 7.64 -0.74 -11.13
CA GLU A 103 8.24 0.56 -11.39
C GLU A 103 8.37 1.33 -10.08
N LYS A 104 9.56 1.86 -9.83
CA LYS A 104 9.83 2.64 -8.61
C LYS A 104 8.91 3.86 -8.56
N PRO A 105 8.28 4.14 -7.42
CA PRO A 105 7.42 5.31 -7.30
C PRO A 105 8.24 6.61 -7.42
N LEU A 106 7.63 7.62 -8.04
CA LEU A 106 8.28 8.92 -8.24
C LEU A 106 8.09 9.85 -7.04
N ASN A 107 6.89 9.82 -6.45
CA ASN A 107 6.51 10.71 -5.35
C ASN A 107 6.27 9.87 -4.10
N VAL A 108 7.23 9.86 -3.19
CA VAL A 108 7.19 9.04 -1.98
C VAL A 108 7.39 9.96 -0.78
N ASP A 109 6.50 9.84 0.20
CA ASP A 109 6.63 10.60 1.44
C ASP A 109 7.57 9.92 2.42
N PHE A 110 7.55 8.58 2.46
CA PHE A 110 8.39 7.79 3.36
C PHE A 110 8.93 6.57 2.63
N VAL A 111 10.23 6.29 2.82
CA VAL A 111 10.88 5.08 2.30
C VAL A 111 11.38 4.27 3.49
N ILE A 112 10.97 3.02 3.55
CA ILE A 112 11.44 2.08 4.57
C ILE A 112 12.42 1.13 3.90
N THR A 113 13.68 1.17 4.30
CA THR A 113 14.75 0.35 3.71
C THR A 113 15.09 -0.87 4.53
N GLU A 114 14.72 -0.87 5.82
CA GLU A 114 14.88 -2.04 6.68
C GLU A 114 13.76 -2.09 7.72
N MET A 115 13.40 -3.29 8.10
CA MET A 115 12.38 -3.51 9.12
C MET A 115 12.99 -3.36 10.50
N ASN A 116 12.40 -2.50 11.34
CA ASN A 116 12.76 -2.38 12.74
C ASN A 116 11.49 -2.15 13.59
N ASN A 117 11.64 -2.24 14.89
CA ASN A 117 10.50 -2.18 15.82
C ASN A 117 9.94 -0.77 16.02
N ASN A 118 10.56 0.25 15.43
CA ASN A 118 10.19 1.65 15.66
C ASN A 118 9.58 2.34 14.43
N ASN A 119 9.64 1.71 13.24
CA ASN A 119 9.16 2.33 12.01
C ASN A 119 7.71 2.81 12.13
N HIS A 120 6.82 1.98 12.66
CA HIS A 120 5.41 2.33 12.77
C HIS A 120 5.16 3.46 13.76
N HIS A 121 5.92 3.56 14.84
CA HIS A 121 5.80 4.66 15.80
C HIS A 121 6.25 6.00 15.18
N ASP A 122 7.37 6.00 14.48
CA ASP A 122 7.89 7.20 13.82
C ASP A 122 6.94 7.67 12.71
N LEU A 123 6.43 6.75 11.90
CA LEU A 123 5.45 7.05 10.85
C LEU A 123 4.16 7.62 11.43
N ALA A 124 3.64 7.02 12.51
CA ALA A 124 2.42 7.50 13.15
C ALA A 124 2.57 8.94 13.62
N LYS A 125 3.70 9.27 14.24
CA LYS A 125 3.98 10.63 14.68
C LYS A 125 3.98 11.63 13.52
N GLU A 126 4.64 11.28 12.41
CA GLU A 126 4.73 12.16 11.24
C GLU A 126 3.37 12.30 10.54
N ILE A 127 2.60 11.22 10.42
CA ILE A 127 1.27 11.26 9.82
C ILE A 127 0.33 12.13 10.64
N LEU A 128 0.27 11.93 11.95
CA LEU A 128 -0.63 12.67 12.84
C LEU A 128 -0.25 14.15 12.98
N LYS A 129 1.03 14.47 12.79
CA LYS A 129 1.54 15.84 12.87
C LYS A 129 1.03 16.73 11.74
N ASN A 130 0.67 16.15 10.60
CA ASN A 130 0.24 16.84 9.39
C ASN A 130 -1.28 16.96 9.27
N VAL A 131 -2.00 16.77 10.35
CA VAL A 131 -3.47 16.85 10.37
C VAL A 131 -3.94 18.20 10.90
#